data_3540826f841b0f0a5570ee8eb79548ba
#
_entry.id   3540826f841b0f0a5570ee8eb79548ba
#
_cell.length_a   1.000
_cell.length_b   1.000
_cell.length_c   1.000
_cell.angle_alpha   90.00
_cell.angle_beta   90.00
_cell.angle_gamma   90.00
#
_symmetry.space_group_name_H-M   'P 1'
#
loop_
_entity.id
_entity.type
_entity.pdbx_description
1 polymer ?
#
loop_
_entity_poly.entity_id
_entity_poly.type
_entity_poly.pdbx_seq_one_letter_code
_entity_poly.pdbx_strand_id
1 'polypeptide(L)'
;FDAEFIYATHLLEQAEREGARVINRPAALRNHPEKLAIMEWPRFIGPTLVTREAEAVRRFHAEHGEIILKPLDGMGGMGIFRVGPDGLNLGSIIETLNHHGATTLMVQKFLPEIAAGDKRVLIIDGEPAPFVLARIPQGSEIRGNLAAGGKGVAQPITDTDRATARAIGQALSARGLLLIGLGIIGTRV
;
A
#
# COMPACT_ATOMS: atom_id res chain seq x y z
N PHE A 1 -7.48 -4.13 -8.45
CA PHE A 1 -7.73 -5.46 -9.05
C PHE A 1 -9.18 -5.54 -9.52
N ASP A 2 -9.42 -5.23 -10.77
CA ASP A 2 -10.70 -5.41 -11.45
C ASP A 2 -10.76 -6.76 -12.19
N ALA A 3 -11.85 -7.02 -12.88
CA ALA A 3 -12.02 -8.27 -13.63
C ALA A 3 -10.98 -8.39 -14.75
N GLU A 4 -10.62 -7.28 -15.42
CA GLU A 4 -9.64 -7.29 -16.49
C GLU A 4 -8.23 -7.65 -15.98
N PHE A 5 -7.85 -7.15 -14.80
CA PHE A 5 -6.61 -7.57 -14.16
C PHE A 5 -6.60 -9.08 -13.88
N ILE A 6 -7.71 -9.63 -13.36
CA ILE A 6 -7.83 -11.07 -13.11
C ILE A 6 -7.71 -11.86 -14.41
N TYR A 7 -8.41 -11.45 -15.47
CA TYR A 7 -8.32 -12.11 -16.78
C TYR A 7 -6.90 -12.05 -17.35
N ALA A 8 -6.23 -10.88 -17.28
CA ALA A 8 -4.85 -10.73 -17.73
C ALA A 8 -3.91 -11.70 -17.01
N THR A 9 -4.07 -11.88 -15.69
CA THR A 9 -3.23 -12.84 -14.94
C THR A 9 -3.49 -14.29 -15.35
N HIS A 10 -4.72 -14.68 -15.71
CA HIS A 10 -5.02 -16.02 -16.24
C HIS A 10 -4.41 -16.22 -17.64
N LEU A 11 -4.45 -15.20 -18.50
CA LEU A 11 -3.81 -15.26 -19.82
C LEU A 11 -2.28 -15.38 -19.69
N LEU A 12 -1.68 -14.68 -18.73
CA LEU A 12 -0.25 -14.82 -18.45
C LEU A 12 0.12 -16.21 -17.92
N GLU A 13 -0.74 -16.86 -17.10
CA GLU A 13 -0.54 -18.26 -16.72
C GLU A 13 -0.61 -19.21 -17.91
N GLN A 14 -1.48 -18.93 -18.88
CA GLN A 14 -1.51 -19.72 -20.11
C GLN A 14 -0.22 -19.55 -20.92
N ALA A 15 0.28 -18.31 -21.03
CA ALA A 15 1.57 -18.04 -21.67
C ALA A 15 2.73 -18.77 -20.97
N GLU A 16 2.73 -18.86 -19.63
CA GLU A 16 3.72 -19.65 -18.89
C GLU A 16 3.68 -21.15 -19.28
N ARG A 17 2.47 -21.73 -19.39
CA ARG A 17 2.29 -23.12 -19.85
C ARG A 17 2.81 -23.36 -21.27
N GLU A 18 2.77 -22.33 -22.10
CA GLU A 18 3.30 -22.32 -23.48
C GLU A 18 4.80 -22.00 -23.56
N GLY A 19 5.48 -21.85 -22.40
CA GLY A 19 6.92 -21.67 -22.31
C GLY A 19 7.39 -20.22 -22.17
N ALA A 20 6.49 -19.23 -22.03
CA ALA A 20 6.89 -17.87 -21.75
C ALA A 20 7.42 -17.73 -20.31
N ARG A 21 8.45 -16.89 -20.13
CA ARG A 21 8.93 -16.53 -18.79
C ARG A 21 8.19 -15.28 -18.33
N VAL A 22 7.33 -15.41 -17.32
CA VAL A 22 6.57 -14.31 -16.72
C VAL A 22 7.10 -13.99 -15.31
N ILE A 23 7.41 -12.73 -15.05
CA ILE A 23 7.85 -12.20 -13.74
C ILE A 23 6.97 -10.97 -13.41
N ASN A 24 6.28 -10.97 -12.28
CA ASN A 24 6.15 -11.98 -11.23
C ASN A 24 5.19 -13.11 -11.64
N ARG A 25 5.16 -14.19 -10.86
CA ARG A 25 4.22 -15.30 -11.08
C ARG A 25 2.78 -14.79 -11.05
N PRO A 26 1.96 -15.00 -12.10
CA PRO A 26 0.62 -14.41 -12.20
C PRO A 26 -0.33 -14.82 -11.07
N ALA A 27 -0.30 -16.09 -10.64
CA ALA A 27 -1.08 -16.54 -9.50
C ALA A 27 -0.67 -15.83 -8.19
N ALA A 28 0.62 -15.57 -8.00
CA ALA A 28 1.10 -14.84 -6.84
C ALA A 28 0.62 -13.38 -6.84
N LEU A 29 0.60 -12.71 -8.00
CA LEU A 29 0.04 -11.37 -8.15
C LEU A 29 -1.44 -11.32 -7.74
N ARG A 30 -2.26 -12.28 -8.21
CA ARG A 30 -3.68 -12.35 -7.84
C ARG A 30 -3.88 -12.54 -6.33
N ASN A 31 -3.05 -13.38 -5.71
CA ASN A 31 -3.21 -13.74 -4.30
C ASN A 31 -2.63 -12.71 -3.32
N HIS A 32 -1.92 -11.68 -3.80
CA HIS A 32 -1.33 -10.63 -2.97
C HIS A 32 -1.78 -9.24 -3.44
N PRO A 33 -3.06 -8.85 -3.25
CA PRO A 33 -3.53 -7.51 -3.56
C PRO A 33 -2.72 -6.47 -2.78
N GLU A 34 -2.19 -5.47 -3.48
CA GLU A 34 -1.18 -4.50 -3.00
C GLU A 34 -1.43 -4.01 -1.57
N LYS A 35 -2.65 -3.53 -1.28
CA LYS A 35 -2.96 -2.96 0.03
C LYS A 35 -3.30 -4.03 1.08
N LEU A 36 -3.95 -5.13 0.69
CA LEU A 36 -4.33 -6.19 1.63
C LEU A 36 -3.14 -7.04 2.06
N ALA A 37 -2.15 -7.22 1.19
CA ALA A 37 -0.99 -8.05 1.47
C ALA A 37 -0.24 -7.63 2.73
N ILE A 38 -0.24 -6.34 3.09
CA ILE A 38 0.42 -5.85 4.31
C ILE A 38 -0.16 -6.45 5.60
N MET A 39 -1.42 -6.89 5.59
CA MET A 39 -2.08 -7.49 6.76
C MET A 39 -1.41 -8.80 7.20
N GLU A 40 -0.62 -9.43 6.36
CA GLU A 40 0.17 -10.61 6.72
C GLU A 40 1.37 -10.27 7.63
N TRP A 41 1.74 -8.99 7.73
CA TRP A 41 2.90 -8.53 8.50
C TRP A 41 2.53 -7.52 9.59
N PRO A 42 1.68 -7.88 10.59
CA PRO A 42 1.17 -6.95 11.59
C PRO A 42 2.27 -6.25 12.40
N ARG A 43 3.44 -6.87 12.55
CA ARG A 43 4.59 -6.27 13.26
C ARG A 43 5.23 -5.09 12.53
N PHE A 44 5.02 -4.98 11.21
CA PHE A 44 5.63 -3.93 10.39
C PHE A 44 4.66 -2.81 10.02
N ILE A 45 3.37 -2.98 10.25
CA ILE A 45 2.35 -1.97 9.97
C ILE A 45 1.93 -1.22 11.23
N GLY A 46 1.36 -0.02 11.06
CA GLY A 46 0.65 0.69 12.12
C GLY A 46 -0.76 0.14 12.33
N PRO A 47 -1.54 0.70 13.27
CA PRO A 47 -2.94 0.38 13.42
C PRO A 47 -3.66 0.46 12.07
N THR A 48 -4.27 -0.63 11.66
CA THR A 48 -4.91 -0.80 10.35
C THR A 48 -6.21 -1.57 10.51
N LEU A 49 -7.26 -1.09 9.84
CA LEU A 49 -8.57 -1.72 9.77
C LEU A 49 -8.97 -1.87 8.31
N VAL A 50 -9.48 -3.03 7.93
CA VAL A 50 -10.09 -3.28 6.63
C VAL A 50 -11.55 -3.63 6.87
N THR A 51 -12.47 -2.81 6.35
CA THR A 51 -13.90 -2.96 6.60
C THR A 51 -14.73 -2.25 5.54
N ARG A 52 -16.01 -2.55 5.49
CA ARG A 52 -17.04 -1.76 4.80
C ARG A 52 -18.07 -1.14 5.76
N GLU A 53 -17.92 -1.44 7.07
CA GLU A 53 -18.85 -1.01 8.11
C GLU A 53 -18.51 0.40 8.59
N ALA A 54 -19.40 1.37 8.36
CA ALA A 54 -19.19 2.77 8.73
C ALA A 54 -18.92 2.95 10.23
N GLU A 55 -19.63 2.21 11.07
CA GLU A 55 -19.46 2.29 12.54
C GLU A 55 -18.10 1.74 13.00
N ALA A 56 -17.54 0.75 12.31
CA ALA A 56 -16.20 0.27 12.61
C ALA A 56 -15.15 1.36 12.29
N VAL A 57 -15.32 2.09 11.19
CA VAL A 57 -14.45 3.24 10.85
C VAL A 57 -14.56 4.35 11.89
N ARG A 58 -15.78 4.68 12.34
CA ARG A 58 -16.00 5.72 13.38
C ARG A 58 -15.32 5.34 14.70
N ARG A 59 -15.43 4.09 15.13
CA ARG A 59 -14.74 3.59 16.34
C ARG A 59 -13.23 3.68 16.18
N PHE A 60 -12.69 3.29 15.02
CA PHE A 60 -11.26 3.38 14.73
C PHE A 60 -10.76 4.83 14.77
N HIS A 61 -11.54 5.77 14.21
CA HIS A 61 -11.23 7.20 14.30
C HIS A 61 -11.24 7.70 15.76
N ALA A 62 -12.26 7.35 16.53
CA ALA A 62 -12.36 7.74 17.95
C ALA A 62 -11.18 7.22 18.79
N GLU A 63 -10.66 6.02 18.47
CA GLU A 63 -9.53 5.41 19.16
C GLU A 63 -8.18 6.03 18.75
N HIS A 64 -7.99 6.35 17.46
CA HIS A 64 -6.68 6.73 16.93
C HIS A 64 -6.55 8.22 16.59
N GLY A 65 -7.63 8.98 16.60
CA GLY A 65 -7.68 10.40 16.28
C GLY A 65 -7.53 10.66 14.80
N GLU A 66 -6.32 10.90 14.35
CA GLU A 66 -6.05 11.21 12.94
C GLU A 66 -5.84 9.95 12.11
N ILE A 67 -6.59 9.83 11.02
CA ILE A 67 -6.61 8.62 10.19
C ILE A 67 -6.50 8.92 8.69
N ILE A 68 -6.08 7.89 7.95
CA ILE A 68 -6.12 7.85 6.48
C ILE A 68 -7.15 6.80 6.05
N LEU A 69 -8.05 7.19 5.14
CA LEU A 69 -8.95 6.26 4.45
C LEU A 69 -8.51 6.13 2.99
N LYS A 70 -8.58 4.92 2.45
CA LYS A 70 -8.22 4.66 1.05
C LYS A 70 -8.97 3.46 0.47
N PRO A 71 -9.30 3.47 -0.83
CA PRO A 71 -9.84 2.29 -1.50
C PRO A 71 -8.79 1.19 -1.61
N LEU A 72 -9.21 -0.06 -1.74
CA LEU A 72 -8.27 -1.18 -1.89
C LEU A 72 -7.68 -1.29 -3.30
N ASP A 73 -8.41 -0.82 -4.30
CA ASP A 73 -8.11 -0.95 -5.74
C ASP A 73 -7.52 0.32 -6.38
N GLY A 74 -7.46 1.44 -5.65
CA GLY A 74 -6.91 2.70 -6.17
C GLY A 74 -5.38 2.66 -6.35
N MET A 75 -4.87 3.42 -7.33
CA MET A 75 -3.45 3.62 -7.61
C MET A 75 -3.09 5.11 -7.68
N GLY A 76 -1.79 5.43 -7.71
CA GLY A 76 -1.30 6.81 -7.90
C GLY A 76 -1.70 7.80 -6.81
N GLY A 77 -2.21 7.36 -5.68
CA GLY A 77 -2.71 8.20 -4.61
C GLY A 77 -4.18 8.62 -4.76
N MET A 78 -4.91 8.10 -5.75
CA MET A 78 -6.34 8.39 -5.92
C MET A 78 -7.16 7.87 -4.74
N GLY A 79 -8.15 8.67 -4.30
CA GLY A 79 -9.08 8.28 -3.24
C GLY A 79 -8.46 8.17 -1.86
N ILE A 80 -7.28 8.76 -1.62
CA ILE A 80 -6.67 8.83 -0.29
C ILE A 80 -7.16 10.09 0.42
N PHE A 81 -7.81 9.90 1.57
CA PHE A 81 -8.31 10.98 2.40
C PHE A 81 -7.66 10.95 3.78
N ARG A 82 -7.22 12.10 4.25
CA ARG A 82 -6.83 12.34 5.64
C ARG A 82 -8.00 12.95 6.39
N VAL A 83 -8.33 12.39 7.54
CA VAL A 83 -9.35 12.93 8.46
C VAL A 83 -8.66 13.30 9.75
N GLY A 84 -8.80 14.57 10.15
CA GLY A 84 -8.25 15.09 11.39
C GLY A 84 -8.98 14.56 12.63
N PRO A 85 -8.47 14.92 13.83
CA PRO A 85 -9.06 14.47 15.09
C PRO A 85 -10.50 14.95 15.30
N ASP A 86 -10.89 16.06 14.65
CA ASP A 86 -12.24 16.61 14.66
C ASP A 86 -13.27 15.81 13.86
N GLY A 87 -12.80 14.86 13.03
CA GLY A 87 -13.65 14.01 12.21
C GLY A 87 -14.38 14.76 11.08
N LEU A 88 -13.90 15.95 10.69
CA LEU A 88 -14.54 16.74 9.64
C LEU A 88 -14.68 15.92 8.35
N ASN A 89 -15.90 15.89 7.79
CA ASN A 89 -16.28 15.14 6.58
C ASN A 89 -16.14 13.60 6.66
N LEU A 90 -15.85 13.00 7.82
CA LEU A 90 -15.66 11.56 7.95
C LEU A 90 -16.84 10.77 7.37
N GLY A 91 -18.09 11.18 7.65
CA GLY A 91 -19.30 10.52 7.14
C GLY A 91 -19.33 10.48 5.60
N SER A 92 -19.17 11.64 4.96
CA SER A 92 -19.19 11.75 3.49
C SER A 92 -18.04 10.98 2.83
N ILE A 93 -16.86 10.96 3.45
CA ILE A 93 -15.71 10.20 2.96
C ILE A 93 -16.00 8.70 3.03
N ILE A 94 -16.57 8.20 4.14
CA ILE A 94 -16.94 6.80 4.28
C ILE A 94 -17.95 6.42 3.19
N GLU A 95 -19.04 7.18 3.03
CA GLU A 95 -20.09 6.92 2.02
C GLU A 95 -19.53 6.88 0.61
N THR A 96 -18.62 7.79 0.28
CA THR A 96 -17.95 7.87 -1.02
C THR A 96 -17.08 6.64 -1.27
N LEU A 97 -16.27 6.23 -0.29
CA LEU A 97 -15.32 5.14 -0.47
C LEU A 97 -15.95 3.75 -0.35
N ASN A 98 -16.93 3.59 0.54
CA ASN A 98 -17.56 2.30 0.76
C ASN A 98 -18.83 2.09 -0.06
N HIS A 99 -19.24 3.09 -0.88
CA HIS A 99 -20.46 3.05 -1.70
C HIS A 99 -21.66 2.58 -0.87
N HIS A 100 -21.92 3.26 0.26
CA HIS A 100 -22.98 2.91 1.21
C HIS A 100 -22.92 1.47 1.74
N GLY A 101 -21.70 0.96 2.00
CA GLY A 101 -21.45 -0.37 2.54
C GLY A 101 -21.28 -1.48 1.50
N ALA A 102 -21.33 -1.16 0.21
CA ALA A 102 -21.12 -2.14 -0.86
C ALA A 102 -19.63 -2.48 -1.08
N THR A 103 -18.72 -1.55 -0.78
CA THR A 103 -17.28 -1.69 -1.07
C THR A 103 -16.44 -1.65 0.20
N THR A 104 -15.47 -2.53 0.28
CA THR A 104 -14.48 -2.57 1.38
C THR A 104 -13.42 -1.49 1.19
N LEU A 105 -13.05 -0.83 2.25
CA LEU A 105 -12.00 0.18 2.31
C LEU A 105 -10.95 -0.16 3.37
N MET A 106 -9.79 0.49 3.30
CA MET A 106 -8.74 0.41 4.32
C MET A 106 -8.67 1.72 5.08
N VAL A 107 -8.56 1.61 6.40
CA VAL A 107 -8.32 2.72 7.32
C VAL A 107 -7.03 2.49 8.07
N GLN A 108 -6.20 3.50 8.17
CA GLN A 108 -4.93 3.42 8.90
C GLN A 108 -4.76 4.66 9.78
N LYS A 109 -4.08 4.50 10.93
CA LYS A 109 -3.62 5.66 11.69
C LYS A 109 -2.70 6.51 10.82
N PHE A 110 -2.90 7.82 10.85
CA PHE A 110 -2.02 8.75 10.12
C PHE A 110 -0.59 8.69 10.68
N LEU A 111 0.39 8.67 9.81
CA LEU A 111 1.81 8.71 10.14
C LEU A 111 2.38 10.06 9.73
N PRO A 112 2.68 10.97 10.68
CA PRO A 112 3.21 12.30 10.35
C PRO A 112 4.58 12.25 9.67
N GLU A 113 5.30 11.14 9.79
CA GLU A 113 6.56 10.87 9.11
C GLU A 113 6.46 10.92 7.58
N ILE A 114 5.25 10.89 7.02
CA ILE A 114 5.01 11.11 5.58
C ILE A 114 5.61 12.44 5.09
N ALA A 115 5.73 13.43 5.95
CA ALA A 115 6.37 14.71 5.62
C ALA A 115 7.84 14.55 5.16
N ALA A 116 8.53 13.54 5.66
CA ALA A 116 9.88 13.17 5.22
C ALA A 116 9.89 12.26 3.97
N GLY A 117 8.73 11.85 3.51
CA GLY A 117 8.51 11.03 2.32
C GLY A 117 8.07 9.60 2.61
N ASP A 118 7.35 9.06 1.62
CA ASP A 118 7.06 7.63 1.47
C ASP A 118 8.25 6.99 0.73
N LYS A 119 9.01 6.15 1.41
CA LYS A 119 10.19 5.49 0.84
C LYS A 119 9.78 4.27 0.03
N ARG A 120 9.97 4.30 -1.28
CA ARG A 120 9.79 3.15 -2.14
C ARG A 120 11.08 2.33 -2.19
N VAL A 121 11.05 1.15 -1.56
CA VAL A 121 12.14 0.17 -1.59
C VAL A 121 11.90 -0.80 -2.74
N LEU A 122 12.84 -0.92 -3.65
CA LEU A 122 12.84 -1.97 -4.66
C LEU A 122 13.45 -3.24 -4.06
N ILE A 123 12.73 -4.36 -4.20
CA ILE A 123 13.20 -5.68 -3.75
C ILE A 123 13.25 -6.59 -4.99
N ILE A 124 14.39 -7.23 -5.19
CA ILE A 124 14.63 -8.16 -6.31
C ILE A 124 15.04 -9.50 -5.71
N ASP A 125 14.25 -10.53 -5.99
CA ASP A 125 14.46 -11.90 -5.49
C ASP A 125 14.73 -11.96 -3.98
N GLY A 126 13.91 -11.24 -3.22
CA GLY A 126 13.97 -11.19 -1.76
C GLY A 126 15.00 -10.21 -1.19
N GLU A 127 15.88 -9.62 -2.01
CA GLU A 127 16.93 -8.71 -1.55
C GLU A 127 16.60 -7.25 -1.89
N PRO A 128 16.59 -6.33 -0.90
CA PRO A 128 16.35 -4.92 -1.12
C PRO A 128 17.54 -4.23 -1.80
N ALA A 129 17.24 -3.36 -2.76
CA ALA A 129 18.22 -2.48 -3.39
C ALA A 129 18.93 -1.59 -2.35
N PRO A 130 20.18 -1.16 -2.62
CA PRO A 130 20.95 -0.34 -1.70
C PRO A 130 20.43 1.09 -1.52
N PHE A 131 19.55 1.55 -2.42
CA PHE A 131 18.92 2.87 -2.39
C PHE A 131 17.40 2.73 -2.41
N VAL A 132 16.72 3.71 -1.82
CA VAL A 132 15.27 3.87 -1.84
C VAL A 132 14.90 5.17 -2.55
N LEU A 133 13.72 5.23 -3.14
CA LEU A 133 13.15 6.45 -3.65
C LEU A 133 12.21 7.06 -2.59
N ALA A 134 12.66 8.08 -1.89
CA ALA A 134 11.79 8.88 -1.02
C ALA A 134 10.91 9.78 -1.89
N ARG A 135 9.59 9.60 -1.80
CA ARG A 135 8.59 10.38 -2.51
C ARG A 135 8.00 11.39 -1.54
N ILE A 136 8.49 12.62 -1.62
CA ILE A 136 8.20 13.69 -0.66
C ILE A 136 6.99 14.49 -1.13
N PRO A 137 5.89 14.58 -0.34
CA PRO A 137 4.76 15.45 -0.63
C PRO A 137 5.19 16.91 -0.87
N GLN A 138 4.46 17.63 -1.70
CA GLN A 138 4.74 19.03 -2.03
C GLN A 138 3.56 19.94 -1.71
N GLY A 139 3.85 21.16 -1.25
CA GLY A 139 2.82 22.16 -0.93
C GLY A 139 1.89 21.69 0.19
N SER A 140 0.58 21.77 -0.03
CA SER A 140 -0.47 21.30 0.89
C SER A 140 -0.85 19.83 0.70
N GLU A 141 -0.21 19.13 -0.23
CA GLU A 141 -0.52 17.73 -0.50
C GLU A 141 0.08 16.81 0.57
N ILE A 142 -0.65 15.75 0.93
CA ILE A 142 -0.19 14.72 1.88
C ILE A 142 0.31 13.46 1.18
N ARG A 143 0.11 13.35 -0.12
CA ARG A 143 0.49 12.18 -0.92
C ARG A 143 1.89 12.35 -1.50
N GLY A 144 2.79 11.42 -1.20
CA GLY A 144 4.14 11.40 -1.79
C GLY A 144 4.19 10.85 -3.22
N ASN A 145 3.07 10.36 -3.76
CA ASN A 145 3.01 9.77 -5.10
C ASN A 145 3.50 10.76 -6.18
N LEU A 146 4.41 10.34 -7.04
CA LEU A 146 4.92 11.18 -8.14
C LEU A 146 3.80 11.65 -9.06
N ALA A 147 2.81 10.78 -9.32
CA ALA A 147 1.62 11.13 -10.10
C ALA A 147 0.75 12.21 -9.44
N ALA A 148 0.85 12.41 -8.13
CA ALA A 148 0.19 13.46 -7.37
C ALA A 148 1.09 14.70 -7.16
N GLY A 149 2.22 14.80 -7.87
CA GLY A 149 3.14 15.93 -7.79
C GLY A 149 4.23 15.79 -6.72
N GLY A 150 4.38 14.62 -6.11
CA GLY A 150 5.46 14.35 -5.16
C GLY A 150 6.84 14.46 -5.80
N LYS A 151 7.85 14.86 -5.01
CA LYS A 151 9.24 14.95 -5.44
C LYS A 151 10.00 13.67 -5.07
N GLY A 152 10.58 12.99 -6.06
CA GLY A 152 11.43 11.82 -5.85
C GLY A 152 12.86 12.22 -5.46
N VAL A 153 13.37 11.63 -4.37
CA VAL A 153 14.77 11.80 -3.92
C VAL A 153 15.35 10.44 -3.62
N ALA A 154 16.46 10.09 -4.28
CA ALA A 154 17.19 8.86 -3.98
C ALA A 154 17.94 9.01 -2.65
N GLN A 155 17.83 8.00 -1.78
CA GLN A 155 18.49 7.95 -0.47
C GLN A 155 19.08 6.55 -0.24
N PRO A 156 20.20 6.41 0.47
CA PRO A 156 20.65 5.11 0.94
C PRO A 156 19.57 4.45 1.82
N ILE A 157 19.38 3.14 1.67
CA ILE A 157 18.47 2.41 2.54
C ILE A 157 19.03 2.33 3.95
N THR A 158 18.20 2.60 4.96
CA THR A 158 18.60 2.43 6.38
C THR A 158 18.65 0.95 6.77
N ASP A 159 19.39 0.60 7.82
CA ASP A 159 19.46 -0.78 8.30
C ASP A 159 18.09 -1.31 8.75
N THR A 160 17.26 -0.47 9.36
CA THR A 160 15.88 -0.83 9.76
C THR A 160 15.01 -1.10 8.54
N ASP A 161 15.03 -0.23 7.53
CA ASP A 161 14.26 -0.42 6.30
C ASP A 161 14.73 -1.67 5.55
N ARG A 162 16.05 -1.89 5.51
CA ARG A 162 16.67 -3.09 4.90
C ARG A 162 16.22 -4.36 5.59
N ALA A 163 16.22 -4.41 6.91
CA ALA A 163 15.79 -5.57 7.68
C ALA A 163 14.29 -5.89 7.44
N THR A 164 13.45 -4.86 7.47
CA THR A 164 12.01 -4.98 7.16
C THR A 164 11.79 -5.47 5.74
N ALA A 165 12.42 -4.81 4.76
CA ALA A 165 12.27 -5.14 3.35
C ALA A 165 12.78 -6.55 3.03
N ARG A 166 13.89 -6.99 3.63
CA ARG A 166 14.41 -8.36 3.46
C ARG A 166 13.46 -9.39 4.05
N ALA A 167 12.94 -9.17 5.26
CA ALA A 167 12.02 -10.11 5.91
C ALA A 167 10.74 -10.34 5.08
N ILE A 168 10.14 -9.26 4.54
CA ILE A 168 8.97 -9.33 3.68
C ILE A 168 9.35 -9.89 2.30
N GLY A 169 10.44 -9.40 1.73
CA GLY A 169 10.92 -9.78 0.39
C GLY A 169 11.20 -11.26 0.25
N GLN A 170 11.90 -11.85 1.22
CA GLN A 170 12.20 -13.30 1.21
C GLN A 170 10.93 -14.14 1.27
N ALA A 171 9.97 -13.76 2.11
CA ALA A 171 8.69 -14.46 2.20
C ALA A 171 7.89 -14.37 0.88
N LEU A 172 7.92 -13.23 0.21
CA LEU A 172 7.22 -13.01 -1.06
C LEU A 172 7.95 -13.65 -2.24
N SER A 173 9.30 -13.63 -2.26
CA SER A 173 10.10 -14.31 -3.29
C SER A 173 9.83 -15.81 -3.30
N ALA A 174 9.73 -16.44 -2.13
CA ALA A 174 9.37 -17.86 -2.01
C ALA A 174 7.99 -18.21 -2.62
N ARG A 175 7.12 -17.19 -2.78
CA ARG A 175 5.80 -17.34 -3.43
C ARG A 175 5.82 -17.00 -4.93
N GLY A 176 6.97 -16.58 -5.47
CA GLY A 176 7.14 -16.18 -6.88
C GLY A 176 6.93 -14.70 -7.17
N LEU A 177 6.94 -13.86 -6.14
CA LEU A 177 6.98 -12.40 -6.27
C LEU A 177 8.43 -11.92 -6.22
N LEU A 178 9.10 -11.92 -7.36
CA LEU A 178 10.53 -11.64 -7.47
C LEU A 178 10.85 -10.15 -7.61
N LEU A 179 9.90 -9.35 -8.12
CA LEU A 179 10.06 -7.91 -8.28
C LEU A 179 8.98 -7.17 -7.48
N ILE A 180 9.38 -6.51 -6.40
CA ILE A 180 8.46 -5.90 -5.44
C ILE A 180 8.85 -4.44 -5.19
N GLY A 181 7.83 -3.58 -5.09
CA GLY A 181 7.98 -2.21 -4.61
C GLY A 181 7.33 -2.06 -3.23
N LEU A 182 8.12 -2.08 -2.17
CA LEU A 182 7.63 -1.88 -0.81
C LEU A 182 7.60 -0.40 -0.46
N GLY A 183 6.49 0.11 0.09
CA GLY A 183 6.36 1.47 0.61
C GLY A 183 6.62 1.48 2.12
N ILE A 184 7.46 2.43 2.60
CA ILE A 184 7.75 2.59 4.03
C ILE A 184 7.61 4.07 4.40
N ILE A 185 6.76 4.37 5.38
CA ILE A 185 6.61 5.70 5.99
C ILE A 185 7.17 5.63 7.42
N GLY A 186 8.15 6.47 7.76
CA GLY A 186 8.88 6.31 9.01
C GLY A 186 9.55 4.94 9.08
N THR A 187 9.03 4.04 9.93
CA THR A 187 9.47 2.63 10.07
C THR A 187 8.33 1.64 9.76
N ARG A 188 7.22 2.10 9.17
CA ARG A 188 6.02 1.30 8.91
C ARG A 188 5.77 1.11 7.42
N VAL A 189 5.33 -0.09 7.08
CA VAL A 189 4.90 -0.48 5.73
C VAL A 189 3.46 -0.07 5.48
#